data_92fee4c37a0effe376ad9d1c919e7ca4
#
_entry.id   92fee4c37a0effe376ad9d1c919e7ca4
#
_cell.length_a   1.000
_cell.length_b   1.000
_cell.length_c   1.000
_cell.angle_alpha   90.00
_cell.angle_beta   90.00
_cell.angle_gamma   90.00
#
_symmetry.space_group_name_H-M   'P 1'
#
loop_
_entity.id
_entity.type
_entity.pdbx_description
1 polymer ?
#
loop_
_entity_poly.entity_id
_entity_poly.type
_entity_poly.pdbx_seq_one_letter_code
_entity_poly.pdbx_strand_id
1 'polypeptide(L)'
;MNDFRPNPSLLLETSWEVCNKQGGIYTVLTSRAHEMMKRHEGRVIFIGPLLTEQEELPADFENTVPAILEDWHRDAAPSLDLRYVCGSWRTPGSPPVVLVDFEPLYTQKAKLYYEMWEHFGIQSDKGYGDYDEASLFGIAAAQTMHSLCEYLCPEDQPVIGIFNEWMLGMGLLYSKRKTPRLKTLFLTHATTTGRSIAGNNKALYTYMPGYNGDQMAAELGVEAKHGIEKAAAHQSDTFATVSELTAKECRQLLERNPMVLPNGFEPNFVPQGEEYERRRTEARKRLLHVAEHLTGKQLPDDTLLIATSGRHEYGNKGIDLFIDAVSDAGRSGKLRTPALAFILVPAWVAGARADLQYLLNHPDPTEYKEKPLPYPFLTHWLYDVQEQTISKRLGESAGSAGEASFIFVPCYLNRKDGIFGLSYYDLLIGMDLTVFPSYYEPWGYTPLESIAFGIPTVTTDLSGFGLWAMQECGSRDDFSTGVAVIKRTDDNYAEAVQSIAELLCRWPAETADRTVYRQAAMQTASHAEWRLFYDRYEEAYSALLSRD
;
A
#
# COMPACT_ATOMS: atom_id res chain seq x y z
N MET A 1 -4.44 -25.98 -29.74
CA MET A 1 -4.42 -24.72 -30.47
C MET A 1 -3.50 -23.81 -29.70
N ASN A 2 -2.37 -23.39 -30.27
CA ASN A 2 -1.57 -22.34 -29.66
C ASN A 2 -2.42 -21.06 -29.72
N ASP A 3 -2.98 -20.65 -28.58
CA ASP A 3 -3.56 -19.33 -28.43
C ASP A 3 -2.43 -18.30 -28.62
N PHE A 4 -2.34 -17.78 -29.83
CA PHE A 4 -1.42 -16.70 -30.16
C PHE A 4 -2.00 -15.43 -29.49
N ARG A 5 -1.69 -15.22 -28.21
CA ARG A 5 -2.01 -13.97 -27.54
C ARG A 5 -1.06 -12.91 -28.06
N PRO A 6 -1.56 -11.82 -28.63
CA PRO A 6 -0.69 -10.74 -29.08
C PRO A 6 0.08 -10.20 -27.88
N ASN A 7 1.41 -10.13 -28.01
CA ASN A 7 2.31 -9.72 -26.95
C ASN A 7 2.77 -8.29 -27.24
N PRO A 8 2.78 -7.35 -26.30
CA PRO A 8 3.28 -6.00 -26.53
C PRO A 8 4.78 -6.04 -26.88
N SER A 9 5.19 -5.20 -27.82
CA SER A 9 6.60 -5.02 -28.17
C SER A 9 7.33 -4.19 -27.11
N LEU A 10 6.61 -3.32 -26.40
CA LEU A 10 7.13 -2.53 -25.30
C LEU A 10 6.01 -2.24 -24.29
N LEU A 11 6.35 -2.38 -23.01
CA LEU A 11 5.54 -1.97 -21.86
C LEU A 11 6.20 -0.78 -21.17
N LEU A 12 5.48 0.33 -21.07
CA LEU A 12 5.92 1.54 -20.39
C LEU A 12 5.03 1.73 -19.14
N GLU A 13 5.58 1.50 -17.96
CA GLU A 13 4.84 1.64 -16.71
C GLU A 13 5.21 2.93 -16.00
N THR A 14 4.23 3.77 -15.67
CA THR A 14 4.47 5.01 -14.96
C THR A 14 3.67 5.11 -13.66
N SER A 15 4.35 5.60 -12.64
CA SER A 15 3.77 5.91 -11.34
C SER A 15 4.59 6.96 -10.60
N TRP A 16 3.94 7.75 -9.77
CA TRP A 16 4.61 8.64 -8.82
C TRP A 16 5.53 7.88 -7.85
N GLU A 17 5.21 6.61 -7.59
CA GLU A 17 5.95 5.78 -6.62
C GLU A 17 7.06 4.91 -7.25
N VAL A 18 7.44 5.11 -8.51
CA VAL A 18 8.64 4.48 -9.10
C VAL A 18 9.89 5.10 -8.47
N CYS A 19 10.68 4.28 -7.76
CA CYS A 19 11.84 4.70 -6.95
C CYS A 19 11.51 5.79 -5.90
N ASN A 20 10.25 5.98 -5.55
CA ASN A 20 9.77 6.99 -4.63
C ASN A 20 8.75 6.39 -3.66
N LYS A 21 9.21 5.90 -2.53
CA LYS A 21 8.38 5.18 -1.55
C LYS A 21 7.51 6.13 -0.75
N GLN A 22 6.23 6.23 -1.11
CA GLN A 22 5.24 7.03 -0.37
C GLN A 22 4.06 6.21 0.15
N GLY A 23 3.63 5.18 -0.55
CA GLY A 23 2.45 4.41 -0.20
C GLY A 23 2.48 2.95 -0.64
N GLY A 24 1.28 2.37 -0.77
CA GLY A 24 1.10 0.97 -1.14
C GLY A 24 1.40 0.66 -2.60
N ILE A 25 1.35 1.65 -3.49
CA ILE A 25 1.65 1.46 -4.91
C ILE A 25 3.12 1.08 -5.11
N TYR A 26 4.04 1.66 -4.32
CA TYR A 26 5.42 1.23 -4.31
C TYR A 26 5.56 -0.28 -4.09
N THR A 27 4.82 -0.84 -3.13
CA THR A 27 4.83 -2.29 -2.86
C THR A 27 4.21 -3.08 -4.03
N VAL A 28 3.14 -2.57 -4.65
CA VAL A 28 2.56 -3.17 -5.87
C VAL A 28 3.62 -3.30 -6.96
N LEU A 29 4.26 -2.18 -7.30
CA LEU A 29 5.21 -2.11 -8.41
C LEU A 29 6.45 -2.97 -8.15
N THR A 30 7.06 -2.84 -6.96
CA THR A 30 8.29 -3.57 -6.60
C THR A 30 8.05 -5.08 -6.50
N SER A 31 6.91 -5.52 -5.95
CA SER A 31 6.59 -6.93 -5.84
C SER A 31 6.16 -7.56 -7.18
N ARG A 32 5.53 -6.78 -8.08
CA ARG A 32 5.12 -7.22 -9.42
C ARG A 32 6.27 -7.23 -10.43
N ALA A 33 7.27 -6.38 -10.24
CA ALA A 33 8.35 -6.18 -11.20
C ALA A 33 9.03 -7.49 -11.61
N HIS A 34 9.25 -8.41 -10.68
CA HIS A 34 9.88 -9.71 -10.96
C HIS A 34 9.09 -10.52 -12.01
N GLU A 35 7.80 -10.70 -11.81
CA GLU A 35 6.98 -11.48 -12.74
C GLU A 35 6.80 -10.76 -14.09
N MET A 36 6.67 -9.43 -14.05
CA MET A 36 6.59 -8.60 -15.26
C MET A 36 7.85 -8.70 -16.10
N MET A 37 9.03 -8.58 -15.50
CA MET A 37 10.32 -8.71 -16.20
C MET A 37 10.53 -10.11 -16.75
N LYS A 38 10.12 -11.14 -16.01
CA LYS A 38 10.21 -12.54 -16.44
C LYS A 38 9.36 -12.84 -17.68
N ARG A 39 8.13 -12.31 -17.74
CA ARG A 39 7.21 -12.54 -18.87
C ARG A 39 7.49 -11.67 -20.07
N HIS A 40 8.04 -10.48 -19.86
CA HIS A 40 8.31 -9.46 -20.89
C HIS A 40 9.78 -9.06 -20.94
N GLU A 41 10.69 -10.02 -20.84
CA GLU A 41 12.13 -9.79 -20.83
C GLU A 41 12.59 -8.84 -21.95
N GLY A 42 13.36 -7.80 -21.60
CA GLY A 42 13.88 -6.81 -22.54
C GLY A 42 12.82 -5.88 -23.15
N ARG A 43 11.59 -5.83 -22.61
CA ARG A 43 10.48 -5.05 -23.18
C ARG A 43 9.73 -4.19 -22.17
N VAL A 44 10.31 -3.97 -20.99
CA VAL A 44 9.67 -3.21 -19.91
C VAL A 44 10.56 -2.04 -19.51
N ILE A 45 9.97 -0.86 -19.37
CA ILE A 45 10.63 0.34 -18.82
C ILE A 45 9.67 1.00 -17.84
N PHE A 46 10.18 1.31 -16.64
CA PHE A 46 9.45 2.08 -15.64
C PHE A 46 9.81 3.57 -15.76
N ILE A 47 8.84 4.45 -15.51
CA ILE A 47 9.04 5.90 -15.56
C ILE A 47 8.56 6.49 -14.22
N GLY A 48 9.45 7.20 -13.53
CA GLY A 48 9.20 7.83 -12.24
C GLY A 48 9.62 9.29 -12.17
N PRO A 49 9.27 10.02 -11.10
CA PRO A 49 9.68 11.40 -10.91
C PRO A 49 11.16 11.47 -10.48
N LEU A 50 11.90 12.41 -11.07
CA LEU A 50 13.20 12.84 -10.55
C LEU A 50 12.94 14.03 -9.60
N LEU A 51 12.93 13.75 -8.30
CA LEU A 51 12.67 14.76 -7.27
C LEU A 51 13.97 15.49 -6.96
N THR A 52 14.06 16.75 -7.37
CA THR A 52 15.31 17.53 -7.40
C THR A 52 15.76 18.09 -6.06
N GLU A 53 14.87 18.14 -5.08
CA GLU A 53 15.22 18.54 -3.70
C GLU A 53 16.18 17.57 -3.01
N GLN A 54 16.36 16.38 -3.57
CA GLN A 54 17.34 15.41 -3.11
C GLN A 54 18.62 15.56 -3.94
N GLU A 55 19.71 16.05 -3.35
CA GLU A 55 21.04 16.05 -3.96
C GLU A 55 21.52 14.64 -4.31
N GLU A 56 20.92 13.60 -3.68
CA GLU A 56 21.23 12.20 -3.86
C GLU A 56 20.07 11.47 -4.56
N LEU A 57 20.39 10.62 -5.52
CA LEU A 57 19.43 9.71 -6.15
C LEU A 57 18.82 8.75 -5.11
N PRO A 58 17.60 8.24 -5.35
CA PRO A 58 16.97 7.29 -4.45
C PRO A 58 17.87 6.09 -4.12
N ALA A 59 17.88 5.64 -2.86
CA ALA A 59 18.76 4.56 -2.41
C ALA A 59 18.51 3.22 -3.13
N ASP A 60 17.32 3.01 -3.65
CA ASP A 60 16.90 1.85 -4.44
C ASP A 60 17.05 2.05 -5.96
N PHE A 61 17.64 3.15 -6.40
CA PHE A 61 17.98 3.41 -7.79
C PHE A 61 19.46 3.12 -8.06
N GLU A 62 19.75 2.36 -9.10
CA GLU A 62 21.10 2.08 -9.60
C GLU A 62 21.36 2.90 -10.87
N ASN A 63 22.27 3.89 -10.76
CA ASN A 63 22.60 4.81 -11.84
C ASN A 63 23.58 4.19 -12.85
N THR A 64 23.12 3.14 -13.54
CA THR A 64 23.84 2.48 -14.64
C THR A 64 22.84 2.30 -15.78
N VAL A 65 23.10 2.90 -16.94
CA VAL A 65 22.16 2.86 -18.06
C VAL A 65 21.97 1.42 -18.53
N PRO A 66 20.74 0.87 -18.48
CA PRO A 66 20.45 -0.48 -18.96
C PRO A 66 20.55 -0.57 -20.49
N ALA A 67 20.93 -1.75 -21.01
CA ALA A 67 21.15 -1.97 -22.43
C ALA A 67 19.98 -1.54 -23.34
N ILE A 68 18.72 -1.77 -22.91
CA ILE A 68 17.53 -1.32 -23.65
C ILE A 68 17.44 0.20 -23.81
N LEU A 69 18.08 0.97 -22.92
CA LEU A 69 18.06 2.44 -22.93
C LEU A 69 19.32 3.08 -23.49
N GLU A 70 20.40 2.34 -23.75
CA GLU A 70 21.70 2.90 -24.16
C GLU A 70 21.61 3.75 -25.42
N ASP A 71 21.03 3.22 -26.48
CA ASP A 71 20.91 3.92 -27.77
C ASP A 71 19.91 5.10 -27.68
N TRP A 72 18.77 4.89 -27.04
CA TRP A 72 17.81 5.96 -26.81
C TRP A 72 18.41 7.10 -25.98
N HIS A 73 19.12 6.77 -24.90
CA HIS A 73 19.81 7.74 -24.03
C HIS A 73 20.82 8.57 -24.78
N ARG A 74 21.57 7.96 -25.71
CA ARG A 74 22.59 8.63 -26.53
C ARG A 74 21.97 9.50 -27.63
N ASP A 75 20.98 9.00 -28.34
CA ASP A 75 20.58 9.53 -29.64
C ASP A 75 19.26 10.33 -29.59
N ALA A 76 18.29 9.92 -28.79
CA ALA A 76 16.94 10.51 -28.77
C ALA A 76 16.63 11.34 -27.52
N ALA A 77 17.04 10.86 -26.37
CA ALA A 77 16.76 11.53 -25.10
C ALA A 77 17.27 12.96 -24.99
N PRO A 78 18.43 13.34 -25.58
CA PRO A 78 18.90 14.74 -25.57
C PRO A 78 17.95 15.73 -26.28
N SER A 79 17.05 15.24 -27.11
CA SER A 79 16.03 16.08 -27.76
C SER A 79 14.81 16.35 -26.88
N LEU A 80 14.66 15.66 -25.75
CA LEU A 80 13.68 15.98 -24.72
C LEU A 80 14.12 17.27 -24.02
N ASP A 81 13.24 18.26 -23.94
CA ASP A 81 13.46 19.49 -23.17
C ASP A 81 13.18 19.24 -21.67
N LEU A 82 13.67 18.11 -21.15
CA LEU A 82 13.51 17.63 -19.79
C LEU A 82 14.83 17.06 -19.27
N ARG A 83 15.13 17.30 -18.00
CA ARG A 83 16.21 16.59 -17.33
C ARG A 83 15.74 15.18 -16.95
N TYR A 84 16.58 14.19 -17.13
CA TYR A 84 16.26 12.79 -16.81
C TYR A 84 17.52 12.03 -16.36
N VAL A 85 17.30 10.88 -15.67
CA VAL A 85 18.34 9.93 -15.29
C VAL A 85 17.86 8.52 -15.67
N CYS A 86 18.74 7.75 -16.35
CA CYS A 86 18.47 6.35 -16.71
C CYS A 86 19.20 5.42 -15.73
N GLY A 87 18.53 4.36 -15.33
CA GLY A 87 19.11 3.36 -14.43
C GLY A 87 18.24 2.13 -14.27
N SER A 88 18.46 1.39 -13.20
CA SER A 88 17.66 0.22 -12.83
C SER A 88 17.13 0.35 -11.41
N TRP A 89 15.97 -0.23 -11.15
CA TRP A 89 15.40 -0.29 -9.82
C TRP A 89 15.98 -1.49 -9.04
N ARG A 90 16.49 -1.25 -7.86
CA ARG A 90 17.01 -2.31 -6.96
C ARG A 90 15.88 -3.07 -6.28
N THR A 91 15.12 -3.79 -7.09
CA THR A 91 14.01 -4.66 -6.68
C THR A 91 14.11 -6.00 -7.45
N PRO A 92 13.43 -7.07 -7.03
CA PRO A 92 13.42 -8.31 -7.80
C PRO A 92 13.04 -8.07 -9.26
N GLY A 93 13.86 -8.59 -10.19
CA GLY A 93 13.72 -8.34 -11.63
C GLY A 93 14.53 -7.17 -12.17
N SER A 94 15.06 -6.29 -11.32
CA SER A 94 15.92 -5.14 -11.68
C SER A 94 15.45 -4.37 -12.93
N PRO A 95 14.19 -3.90 -12.96
CA PRO A 95 13.63 -3.30 -14.17
C PRO A 95 14.36 -2.01 -14.55
N PRO A 96 14.51 -1.73 -15.88
CA PRO A 96 14.96 -0.45 -16.40
C PRO A 96 14.05 0.70 -15.95
N VAL A 97 14.64 1.83 -15.57
CA VAL A 97 13.94 3.03 -15.09
C VAL A 97 14.45 4.27 -15.78
N VAL A 98 13.53 5.17 -16.13
CA VAL A 98 13.80 6.57 -16.46
C VAL A 98 13.16 7.44 -15.37
N LEU A 99 13.96 8.18 -14.61
CA LEU A 99 13.49 9.22 -13.71
C LEU A 99 13.49 10.55 -14.46
N VAL A 100 12.35 11.25 -14.51
CA VAL A 100 12.18 12.48 -15.28
C VAL A 100 11.83 13.66 -14.37
N ASP A 101 12.52 14.77 -14.60
CA ASP A 101 12.28 16.05 -13.94
C ASP A 101 11.14 16.79 -14.66
N PHE A 102 10.13 17.16 -13.92
CA PHE A 102 8.95 17.88 -14.42
C PHE A 102 8.94 19.37 -14.10
N GLU A 103 9.90 19.87 -13.31
CA GLU A 103 9.98 21.29 -12.94
C GLU A 103 10.02 22.24 -14.15
N PRO A 104 10.74 21.96 -15.24
CA PRO A 104 10.73 22.82 -16.42
C PRO A 104 9.33 23.10 -16.98
N LEU A 105 8.39 22.17 -16.79
CA LEU A 105 7.02 22.30 -17.28
C LEU A 105 6.18 23.35 -16.52
N TYR A 106 6.61 23.78 -15.33
CA TYR A 106 5.94 24.88 -14.62
C TYR A 106 5.89 26.17 -15.45
N THR A 107 6.90 26.41 -16.28
CA THR A 107 6.93 27.58 -17.18
C THR A 107 5.85 27.51 -18.26
N GLN A 108 5.38 26.31 -18.60
CA GLN A 108 4.38 26.05 -19.61
C GLN A 108 3.00 25.67 -19.01
N LYS A 109 2.89 25.64 -17.68
CA LYS A 109 1.72 25.15 -16.94
C LYS A 109 0.40 25.72 -17.46
N ALA A 110 0.32 27.05 -17.58
CA ALA A 110 -0.90 27.71 -18.03
C ALA A 110 -1.36 27.24 -19.42
N LYS A 111 -0.42 27.07 -20.36
CA LYS A 111 -0.71 26.56 -21.70
C LYS A 111 -1.17 25.10 -21.66
N LEU A 112 -0.46 24.26 -20.91
CA LEU A 112 -0.77 22.83 -20.78
C LEU A 112 -2.17 22.62 -20.16
N TYR A 113 -2.49 23.38 -19.10
CA TYR A 113 -3.80 23.31 -18.44
C TYR A 113 -4.92 23.84 -19.33
N TYR A 114 -4.67 24.91 -20.11
CA TYR A 114 -5.63 25.39 -21.10
C TYR A 114 -5.92 24.31 -22.15
N GLU A 115 -4.90 23.65 -22.69
CA GLU A 115 -5.08 22.54 -23.65
C GLU A 115 -5.91 21.38 -23.06
N MET A 116 -5.70 21.04 -21.77
CA MET A 116 -6.46 19.99 -21.11
C MET A 116 -7.91 20.40 -20.84
N TRP A 117 -8.13 21.67 -20.49
CA TRP A 117 -9.48 22.22 -20.38
C TRP A 117 -10.20 22.21 -21.75
N GLU A 118 -9.55 22.70 -22.79
CA GLU A 118 -10.14 22.81 -24.14
C GLU A 118 -10.57 21.44 -24.71
N HIS A 119 -9.78 20.39 -24.47
CA HIS A 119 -10.01 19.08 -25.07
C HIS A 119 -10.77 18.10 -24.15
N PHE A 120 -10.62 18.23 -22.86
CA PHE A 120 -11.16 17.26 -21.89
C PHE A 120 -11.98 17.90 -20.77
N GLY A 121 -12.12 19.21 -20.74
CA GLY A 121 -12.91 19.93 -19.74
C GLY A 121 -12.28 19.95 -18.34
N ILE A 122 -10.98 19.68 -18.19
CA ILE A 122 -10.32 19.60 -16.88
C ILE A 122 -10.22 20.98 -16.23
N GLN A 123 -10.82 21.11 -15.04
CA GLN A 123 -10.84 22.36 -14.26
C GLN A 123 -9.63 22.45 -13.33
N SER A 124 -8.44 22.70 -13.89
CA SER A 124 -7.18 22.76 -13.13
C SER A 124 -7.06 23.99 -12.24
N ASP A 125 -7.89 25.01 -12.45
CA ASP A 125 -8.00 26.21 -11.59
C ASP A 125 -8.48 25.88 -10.17
N LYS A 126 -9.11 24.73 -9.96
CA LYS A 126 -9.53 24.20 -8.67
C LYS A 126 -8.50 23.24 -8.03
N GLY A 127 -7.35 23.06 -8.67
CA GLY A 127 -6.27 22.23 -8.16
C GLY A 127 -5.61 22.83 -6.92
N TYR A 128 -5.28 21.99 -5.94
CA TYR A 128 -4.56 22.38 -4.74
C TYR A 128 -3.65 21.27 -4.23
N GLY A 129 -2.75 21.62 -3.29
CA GLY A 129 -1.78 20.68 -2.72
C GLY A 129 -0.84 20.10 -3.79
N ASP A 130 -0.79 18.81 -3.91
CA ASP A 130 0.05 18.04 -4.83
C ASP A 130 -0.46 17.99 -6.29
N TYR A 131 -1.51 18.74 -6.62
CA TYR A 131 -2.15 18.68 -7.94
C TYR A 131 -1.21 19.08 -9.09
N ASP A 132 -0.49 20.19 -8.93
CA ASP A 132 0.41 20.70 -9.98
C ASP A 132 1.59 19.75 -10.21
N GLU A 133 2.22 19.29 -9.14
CA GLU A 133 3.34 18.34 -9.22
C GLU A 133 2.93 17.05 -9.94
N ALA A 134 1.83 16.44 -9.51
CA ALA A 134 1.32 15.21 -10.08
C ALA A 134 0.95 15.39 -11.56
N SER A 135 0.24 16.48 -11.90
CA SER A 135 -0.22 16.77 -13.26
C SER A 135 0.95 17.00 -14.22
N LEU A 136 1.94 17.80 -13.80
CA LEU A 136 3.11 18.10 -14.63
C LEU A 136 4.04 16.90 -14.76
N PHE A 137 4.23 16.13 -13.68
CA PHE A 137 4.93 14.85 -13.78
C PHE A 137 4.23 13.91 -14.77
N GLY A 138 2.91 13.80 -14.71
CA GLY A 138 2.14 12.98 -15.65
C GLY A 138 2.44 13.36 -17.11
N ILE A 139 2.47 14.66 -17.41
CA ILE A 139 2.80 15.17 -18.77
C ILE A 139 4.26 14.87 -19.12
N ALA A 140 5.22 15.08 -18.21
CA ALA A 140 6.63 14.78 -18.42
C ALA A 140 6.86 13.29 -18.70
N ALA A 141 6.18 12.40 -17.95
CA ALA A 141 6.18 10.97 -18.20
C ALA A 141 5.63 10.63 -19.59
N ALA A 142 4.54 11.27 -20.00
CA ALA A 142 3.94 11.07 -21.32
C ALA A 142 4.86 11.53 -22.47
N GLN A 143 5.58 12.64 -22.30
CA GLN A 143 6.58 13.10 -23.26
C GLN A 143 7.75 12.10 -23.37
N THR A 144 8.18 11.56 -22.24
CA THR A 144 9.20 10.50 -22.20
C THR A 144 8.71 9.22 -22.88
N MET A 145 7.45 8.79 -22.60
CA MET A 145 6.84 7.65 -23.29
C MET A 145 6.76 7.86 -24.81
N HIS A 146 6.38 9.05 -25.25
CA HIS A 146 6.36 9.38 -26.68
C HIS A 146 7.73 9.17 -27.31
N SER A 147 8.79 9.75 -26.73
CA SER A 147 10.16 9.60 -27.25
C SER A 147 10.63 8.15 -27.26
N LEU A 148 10.35 7.37 -26.19
CA LEU A 148 10.68 5.94 -26.13
C LEU A 148 9.92 5.14 -27.19
N CYS A 149 8.63 5.41 -27.41
CA CYS A 149 7.83 4.78 -28.45
C CYS A 149 8.41 5.01 -29.84
N GLU A 150 8.69 6.28 -30.18
CA GLU A 150 9.17 6.64 -31.51
C GLU A 150 10.57 6.08 -31.80
N TYR A 151 11.42 5.95 -30.78
CA TYR A 151 12.79 5.49 -30.97
C TYR A 151 12.94 3.96 -30.86
N LEU A 152 12.29 3.32 -29.88
CA LEU A 152 12.49 1.89 -29.59
C LEU A 152 11.59 0.97 -30.39
N CYS A 153 10.46 1.46 -30.91
CA CYS A 153 9.47 0.61 -31.57
C CYS A 153 9.10 1.10 -32.95
N PRO A 154 9.22 0.27 -34.03
CA PRO A 154 8.63 0.55 -35.32
C PRO A 154 7.14 0.89 -35.23
N GLU A 155 6.63 1.67 -36.20
CA GLU A 155 5.25 2.19 -36.19
C GLU A 155 4.16 1.11 -36.13
N ASP A 156 4.42 -0.07 -36.66
CA ASP A 156 3.52 -1.21 -36.72
C ASP A 156 3.56 -2.10 -35.45
N GLN A 157 4.46 -1.81 -34.51
CA GLN A 157 4.60 -2.61 -33.30
C GLN A 157 3.76 -2.06 -32.13
N PRO A 158 3.05 -2.94 -31.41
CA PRO A 158 2.17 -2.53 -30.34
C PRO A 158 2.94 -2.12 -29.07
N VAL A 159 2.65 -0.93 -28.57
CA VAL A 159 3.18 -0.39 -27.31
C VAL A 159 2.05 -0.11 -26.34
N ILE A 160 2.23 -0.52 -25.09
CA ILE A 160 1.27 -0.28 -24.01
C ILE A 160 1.88 0.68 -22.98
N GLY A 161 1.17 1.76 -22.68
CA GLY A 161 1.44 2.67 -21.56
C GLY A 161 0.50 2.38 -20.38
N ILE A 162 1.05 2.10 -19.20
CA ILE A 162 0.32 1.86 -17.97
C ILE A 162 0.45 3.10 -17.09
N PHE A 163 -0.69 3.71 -16.75
CA PHE A 163 -0.77 4.94 -15.96
C PHE A 163 -1.45 4.63 -14.62
N ASN A 164 -0.70 4.77 -13.53
CA ASN A 164 -1.17 4.44 -12.19
C ASN A 164 -1.69 5.69 -11.46
N GLU A 165 -2.94 5.65 -11.05
CA GLU A 165 -3.62 6.67 -10.24
C GLU A 165 -3.98 7.96 -11.00
N TRP A 166 -4.85 8.79 -10.38
CA TRP A 166 -5.22 10.12 -10.87
C TRP A 166 -4.01 10.99 -11.19
N MET A 167 -2.92 10.80 -10.45
CA MET A 167 -1.66 11.55 -10.60
C MET A 167 -1.09 11.45 -12.02
N LEU A 168 -1.29 10.34 -12.69
CA LEU A 168 -0.83 10.11 -14.07
C LEU A 168 -1.93 10.35 -15.12
N GLY A 169 -3.15 10.67 -14.68
CA GLY A 169 -4.28 10.88 -15.58
C GLY A 169 -4.05 12.01 -16.59
N MET A 170 -3.40 13.12 -16.17
CA MET A 170 -3.04 14.21 -17.10
C MET A 170 -2.07 13.74 -18.19
N GLY A 171 -1.12 12.87 -17.84
CA GLY A 171 -0.20 12.26 -18.80
C GLY A 171 -0.89 11.31 -19.78
N LEU A 172 -1.86 10.53 -19.30
CA LEU A 172 -2.68 9.69 -20.16
C LEU A 172 -3.42 10.55 -21.20
N LEU A 173 -4.09 11.60 -20.75
CA LEU A 173 -4.82 12.52 -21.63
C LEU A 173 -3.90 13.20 -22.66
N TYR A 174 -2.70 13.60 -22.23
CA TYR A 174 -1.66 14.12 -23.13
C TYR A 174 -1.25 13.08 -24.17
N SER A 175 -1.02 11.83 -23.76
CA SER A 175 -0.64 10.72 -24.65
C SER A 175 -1.71 10.43 -25.70
N LYS A 176 -2.99 10.48 -25.36
CA LYS A 176 -4.10 10.28 -26.31
C LYS A 176 -4.05 11.27 -27.49
N ARG A 177 -3.52 12.47 -27.25
CA ARG A 177 -3.38 13.50 -28.30
C ARG A 177 -2.06 13.43 -29.05
N LYS A 178 -0.97 13.14 -28.37
CA LYS A 178 0.39 13.28 -28.91
C LYS A 178 1.00 11.96 -29.39
N THR A 179 0.52 10.83 -28.87
CA THR A 179 1.01 9.49 -29.19
C THR A 179 -0.15 8.53 -29.44
N PRO A 180 -0.96 8.73 -30.50
CA PRO A 180 -2.20 7.96 -30.72
C PRO A 180 -1.99 6.45 -30.82
N ARG A 181 -0.79 5.99 -31.23
CA ARG A 181 -0.45 4.57 -31.33
C ARG A 181 -0.18 3.90 -29.97
N LEU A 182 0.08 4.70 -28.92
CA LEU A 182 0.25 4.17 -27.55
C LEU A 182 -1.10 3.69 -27.02
N LYS A 183 -1.25 2.39 -26.86
CA LYS A 183 -2.42 1.81 -26.20
C LYS A 183 -2.32 2.08 -24.71
N THR A 184 -3.37 2.63 -24.12
CA THR A 184 -3.35 3.12 -22.73
C THR A 184 -4.16 2.24 -21.79
N LEU A 185 -3.54 1.79 -20.70
CA LEU A 185 -4.19 1.19 -19.55
C LEU A 185 -4.15 2.19 -18.38
N PHE A 186 -5.31 2.60 -17.92
CA PHE A 186 -5.45 3.41 -16.71
C PHE A 186 -5.80 2.53 -15.51
N LEU A 187 -4.97 2.56 -14.46
CA LEU A 187 -5.16 1.76 -13.26
C LEU A 187 -5.35 2.67 -12.04
N THR A 188 -6.58 2.75 -11.53
CA THR A 188 -6.86 3.43 -10.26
C THR A 188 -6.84 2.43 -9.10
N HIS A 189 -6.09 2.76 -8.05
CA HIS A 189 -5.97 1.92 -6.85
C HIS A 189 -7.00 2.32 -5.78
N ALA A 190 -7.52 3.53 -5.85
CA ALA A 190 -8.62 4.04 -5.01
C ALA A 190 -9.26 5.22 -5.72
N THR A 191 -10.58 5.35 -5.70
CA THR A 191 -11.20 6.55 -6.27
C THR A 191 -10.95 7.77 -5.37
N THR A 192 -10.60 8.90 -5.97
CA THR A 192 -10.36 10.17 -5.25
C THR A 192 -11.58 10.55 -4.42
N THR A 193 -12.77 10.49 -5.02
CA THR A 193 -14.03 10.86 -4.37
C THR A 193 -14.43 9.85 -3.30
N GLY A 194 -14.32 8.54 -3.54
CA GLY A 194 -14.64 7.49 -2.55
C GLY A 194 -13.76 7.61 -1.31
N ARG A 195 -12.45 7.80 -1.50
CA ARG A 195 -11.50 8.05 -0.40
C ARG A 195 -11.86 9.31 0.38
N SER A 196 -12.28 10.37 -0.31
CA SER A 196 -12.66 11.63 0.33
C SER A 196 -13.96 11.52 1.11
N ILE A 197 -14.96 10.78 0.61
CA ILE A 197 -16.20 10.49 1.33
C ILE A 197 -15.88 9.76 2.65
N ALA A 198 -15.12 8.66 2.58
CA ALA A 198 -14.74 7.88 3.75
C ALA A 198 -13.86 8.69 4.73
N GLY A 199 -12.89 9.45 4.22
CA GLY A 199 -11.99 10.29 5.02
C GLY A 199 -12.67 11.45 5.74
N ASN A 200 -13.84 11.88 5.27
CA ASN A 200 -14.68 12.91 5.91
C ASN A 200 -15.79 12.30 6.79
N ASN A 201 -15.67 11.03 7.18
CA ASN A 201 -16.63 10.32 8.02
C ASN A 201 -18.06 10.33 7.47
N LYS A 202 -18.20 10.34 6.15
CA LYS A 202 -19.51 10.16 5.49
C LYS A 202 -19.71 8.67 5.20
N ALA A 203 -20.94 8.19 5.35
CA ALA A 203 -21.32 6.82 5.06
C ALA A 203 -21.15 6.55 3.55
N LEU A 204 -20.10 5.80 3.20
CA LEU A 204 -19.76 5.55 1.81
C LEU A 204 -20.64 4.46 1.21
N TYR A 205 -20.74 3.32 1.89
CA TYR A 205 -21.28 2.11 1.28
C TYR A 205 -22.80 2.07 1.26
N THR A 206 -23.47 2.53 2.32
CA THR A 206 -24.93 2.58 2.41
C THR A 206 -25.53 3.53 1.38
N TYR A 207 -24.88 4.68 1.18
CA TYR A 207 -25.40 5.71 0.27
C TYR A 207 -24.73 5.70 -1.11
N MET A 208 -23.80 4.80 -1.37
CA MET A 208 -23.11 4.67 -2.66
C MET A 208 -24.06 4.75 -3.86
N PRO A 209 -25.19 4.02 -3.91
CA PRO A 209 -26.07 4.05 -5.08
C PRO A 209 -26.71 5.42 -5.35
N GLY A 210 -26.75 6.31 -4.36
CA GLY A 210 -27.32 7.65 -4.47
C GLY A 210 -26.30 8.76 -4.70
N TYR A 211 -25.00 8.47 -4.61
CA TYR A 211 -23.96 9.49 -4.80
C TYR A 211 -23.76 9.80 -6.29
N ASN A 212 -23.72 11.08 -6.61
CA ASN A 212 -23.18 11.57 -7.88
C ASN A 212 -21.71 11.96 -7.68
N GLY A 213 -20.80 11.40 -8.46
CA GLY A 213 -19.35 11.57 -8.29
C GLY A 213 -18.90 13.03 -8.41
N ASP A 214 -19.41 13.76 -9.41
CA ASP A 214 -19.05 15.15 -9.67
C ASP A 214 -19.56 16.08 -8.55
N GLN A 215 -20.79 15.83 -8.08
CA GLN A 215 -21.39 16.58 -6.96
C GLN A 215 -20.61 16.34 -5.65
N MET A 216 -20.29 15.08 -5.36
CA MET A 216 -19.52 14.74 -4.15
C MET A 216 -18.10 15.27 -4.20
N ALA A 217 -17.47 15.25 -5.37
CA ALA A 217 -16.16 15.86 -5.56
C ALA A 217 -16.17 17.35 -5.29
N ALA A 218 -17.19 18.08 -5.77
CA ALA A 218 -17.37 19.49 -5.51
C ALA A 218 -17.64 19.78 -4.03
N GLU A 219 -18.50 18.99 -3.38
CA GLU A 219 -18.81 19.14 -1.95
C GLU A 219 -17.56 18.94 -1.07
N LEU A 220 -16.68 18.01 -1.46
CA LEU A 220 -15.48 17.64 -0.71
C LEU A 220 -14.22 18.40 -1.16
N GLY A 221 -14.35 19.29 -2.15
CA GLY A 221 -13.25 20.11 -2.66
C GLY A 221 -12.17 19.31 -3.40
N VAL A 222 -12.53 18.24 -4.09
CA VAL A 222 -11.60 17.38 -4.86
C VAL A 222 -11.92 17.33 -6.36
N GLU A 223 -12.66 18.33 -6.88
CA GLU A 223 -13.16 18.35 -8.26
C GLU A 223 -12.05 18.24 -9.31
N ALA A 224 -10.91 18.92 -9.09
CA ALA A 224 -9.83 18.90 -10.06
C ALA A 224 -9.21 17.51 -10.18
N LYS A 225 -8.94 16.84 -9.05
CA LYS A 225 -8.40 15.48 -9.01
C LYS A 225 -9.40 14.46 -9.55
N HIS A 226 -10.66 14.56 -9.14
CA HIS A 226 -11.75 13.73 -9.65
C HIS A 226 -11.94 13.91 -11.16
N GLY A 227 -11.90 15.15 -11.65
CA GLY A 227 -12.04 15.45 -13.07
C GLY A 227 -10.98 14.78 -13.93
N ILE A 228 -9.71 14.82 -13.49
CA ILE A 228 -8.62 14.09 -14.16
C ILE A 228 -8.86 12.58 -14.12
N GLU A 229 -9.19 12.04 -12.96
CA GLU A 229 -9.41 10.59 -12.78
C GLU A 229 -10.55 10.10 -13.67
N LYS A 230 -11.70 10.79 -13.65
CA LYS A 230 -12.87 10.48 -14.49
C LYS A 230 -12.54 10.58 -15.97
N ALA A 231 -11.90 11.66 -16.42
CA ALA A 231 -11.50 11.82 -17.80
C ALA A 231 -10.50 10.74 -18.24
N ALA A 232 -9.47 10.44 -17.44
CA ALA A 232 -8.51 9.37 -17.72
C ALA A 232 -9.20 8.01 -17.80
N ALA A 233 -10.11 7.71 -16.87
CA ALA A 233 -10.91 6.49 -16.91
C ALA A 233 -11.68 6.38 -18.24
N HIS A 234 -12.34 7.45 -18.70
CA HIS A 234 -13.13 7.44 -19.92
C HIS A 234 -12.32 7.45 -21.21
N GLN A 235 -11.15 8.08 -21.22
CA GLN A 235 -10.31 8.20 -22.42
C GLN A 235 -9.33 7.03 -22.61
N SER A 236 -9.03 6.27 -21.56
CA SER A 236 -8.14 5.11 -21.66
C SER A 236 -8.73 4.01 -22.58
N ASP A 237 -7.87 3.27 -23.27
CA ASP A 237 -8.29 2.12 -24.07
C ASP A 237 -8.76 0.97 -23.18
N THR A 238 -8.12 0.80 -22.00
CA THR A 238 -8.60 -0.07 -20.92
C THR A 238 -8.52 0.65 -19.59
N PHE A 239 -9.61 0.58 -18.84
CA PHE A 239 -9.70 1.07 -17.47
C PHE A 239 -9.73 -0.10 -16.49
N ALA A 240 -8.93 -0.03 -15.43
CA ALA A 240 -8.81 -1.10 -14.45
C ALA A 240 -8.74 -0.55 -13.01
N THR A 241 -9.06 -1.42 -12.07
CA THR A 241 -8.92 -1.18 -10.62
C THR A 241 -8.52 -2.46 -9.90
N VAL A 242 -8.24 -2.38 -8.59
CA VAL A 242 -7.60 -3.45 -7.83
C VAL A 242 -8.56 -4.44 -7.17
N SER A 243 -9.84 -4.14 -7.06
CA SER A 243 -10.82 -5.01 -6.40
C SER A 243 -12.25 -4.79 -6.87
N GLU A 244 -13.13 -5.76 -6.61
CA GLU A 244 -14.57 -5.60 -6.83
C GLU A 244 -15.19 -4.48 -5.98
N LEU A 245 -14.63 -4.22 -4.79
CA LEU A 245 -15.08 -3.13 -3.94
C LEU A 245 -14.81 -1.78 -4.61
N THR A 246 -13.59 -1.53 -5.07
CA THR A 246 -13.23 -0.32 -5.80
C THR A 246 -13.92 -0.25 -7.16
N ALA A 247 -14.18 -1.39 -7.81
CA ALA A 247 -14.95 -1.41 -9.06
C ALA A 247 -16.40 -0.90 -8.87
N LYS A 248 -17.02 -1.15 -7.72
CA LYS A 248 -18.33 -0.55 -7.38
C LYS A 248 -18.25 0.98 -7.28
N GLU A 249 -17.17 1.49 -6.64
CA GLU A 249 -16.92 2.93 -6.57
C GLU A 249 -16.72 3.53 -7.97
N CYS A 250 -15.88 2.89 -8.80
CA CYS A 250 -15.63 3.35 -10.18
C CYS A 250 -16.92 3.42 -11.01
N ARG A 251 -17.77 2.39 -10.92
CA ARG A 251 -19.07 2.39 -11.64
C ARG A 251 -19.96 3.54 -11.22
N GLN A 252 -20.02 3.82 -9.91
CA GLN A 252 -20.91 4.84 -9.37
C GLN A 252 -20.34 6.26 -9.48
N LEU A 253 -19.07 6.44 -9.12
CA LEU A 253 -18.48 7.78 -8.97
C LEU A 253 -17.77 8.26 -10.24
N LEU A 254 -17.19 7.35 -11.02
CA LEU A 254 -16.54 7.67 -12.30
C LEU A 254 -17.41 7.32 -13.51
N GLU A 255 -18.57 6.68 -13.30
CA GLU A 255 -19.53 6.28 -14.36
C GLU A 255 -18.89 5.39 -15.44
N ARG A 256 -17.88 4.58 -15.06
CA ARG A 256 -17.21 3.63 -15.94
C ARG A 256 -16.92 2.31 -15.23
N ASN A 257 -17.15 1.21 -15.96
CA ASN A 257 -16.89 -0.13 -15.45
C ASN A 257 -15.42 -0.51 -15.71
N PRO A 258 -14.61 -0.78 -14.67
CA PRO A 258 -13.22 -1.22 -14.82
C PRO A 258 -13.10 -2.73 -14.96
N MET A 259 -11.96 -3.19 -15.48
CA MET A 259 -11.46 -4.55 -15.20
C MET A 259 -10.91 -4.61 -13.77
N VAL A 260 -10.97 -5.78 -13.15
CA VAL A 260 -10.37 -5.99 -11.82
C VAL A 260 -9.03 -6.69 -11.97
N LEU A 261 -7.96 -6.01 -11.57
CA LEU A 261 -6.57 -6.46 -11.57
C LEU A 261 -6.07 -6.51 -10.12
N PRO A 262 -6.27 -7.63 -9.40
CA PRO A 262 -5.92 -7.71 -7.98
C PRO A 262 -4.41 -7.63 -7.76
N ASN A 263 -4.00 -7.16 -6.58
CA ASN A 263 -2.60 -7.03 -6.22
C ASN A 263 -2.09 -8.32 -5.58
N GLY A 264 -1.05 -8.90 -6.17
CA GLY A 264 -0.40 -10.10 -5.68
C GLY A 264 0.74 -9.83 -4.69
N PHE A 265 1.38 -10.88 -4.25
CA PHE A 265 2.55 -10.84 -3.38
C PHE A 265 3.70 -11.64 -3.99
N GLU A 266 4.94 -11.17 -3.75
CA GLU A 266 6.16 -11.85 -4.20
C GLU A 266 6.69 -12.75 -3.06
N PRO A 267 6.62 -14.10 -3.22
CA PRO A 267 6.98 -15.02 -2.14
C PRO A 267 8.47 -14.98 -1.75
N ASN A 268 9.35 -14.48 -2.64
CA ASN A 268 10.79 -14.36 -2.35
C ASN A 268 11.11 -13.36 -1.22
N PHE A 269 10.17 -12.55 -0.78
CA PHE A 269 10.33 -11.69 0.39
C PHE A 269 10.27 -12.45 1.72
N VAL A 270 9.72 -13.67 1.72
CA VAL A 270 9.53 -14.48 2.92
C VAL A 270 10.72 -15.41 3.11
N PRO A 271 11.45 -15.34 4.23
CA PRO A 271 12.51 -16.30 4.53
C PRO A 271 11.94 -17.71 4.68
N GLN A 272 12.74 -18.73 4.40
CA GLN A 272 12.29 -20.13 4.39
C GLN A 272 13.10 -20.98 5.38
N GLY A 273 12.51 -22.08 5.82
CA GLY A 273 13.17 -23.10 6.64
C GLY A 273 13.75 -22.56 7.95
N GLU A 274 14.98 -22.94 8.27
CA GLU A 274 15.67 -22.54 9.52
C GLU A 274 15.83 -21.02 9.65
N GLU A 275 16.00 -20.30 8.54
CA GLU A 275 16.11 -18.85 8.56
C GLU A 275 14.79 -18.18 8.98
N TYR A 276 13.65 -18.75 8.58
CA TYR A 276 12.34 -18.28 9.02
C TYR A 276 12.21 -18.41 10.55
N GLU A 277 12.50 -19.58 11.11
CA GLU A 277 12.36 -19.82 12.55
C GLU A 277 13.36 -18.98 13.37
N ARG A 278 14.58 -18.82 12.87
CA ARG A 278 15.58 -17.95 13.49
C ARG A 278 15.10 -16.50 13.57
N ARG A 279 14.64 -15.93 12.45
CA ARG A 279 14.14 -14.55 12.40
C ARG A 279 12.89 -14.36 13.24
N ARG A 280 11.98 -15.33 13.24
CA ARG A 280 10.79 -15.32 14.08
C ARG A 280 11.16 -15.24 15.57
N THR A 281 12.08 -16.09 16.00
CA THR A 281 12.54 -16.12 17.39
C THR A 281 13.21 -14.80 17.79
N GLU A 282 14.06 -14.27 16.93
CA GLU A 282 14.77 -13.00 17.15
C GLU A 282 13.78 -11.82 17.25
N ALA A 283 12.84 -11.74 16.30
CA ALA A 283 11.81 -10.71 16.29
C ALA A 283 10.95 -10.76 17.56
N ARG A 284 10.48 -11.97 17.94
CA ARG A 284 9.66 -12.16 19.13
C ARG A 284 10.37 -11.70 20.40
N LYS A 285 11.62 -12.12 20.57
CA LYS A 285 12.46 -11.67 21.70
C LYS A 285 12.61 -10.15 21.73
N ARG A 286 12.82 -9.52 20.56
CA ARG A 286 12.97 -8.06 20.49
C ARG A 286 11.67 -7.33 20.85
N LEU A 287 10.53 -7.81 20.37
CA LEU A 287 9.21 -7.26 20.68
C LEU A 287 8.89 -7.33 22.18
N LEU A 288 9.06 -8.50 22.80
CA LEU A 288 8.86 -8.69 24.22
C LEU A 288 9.82 -7.81 25.05
N HIS A 289 11.11 -7.81 24.71
CA HIS A 289 12.12 -7.04 25.42
C HIS A 289 11.83 -5.53 25.43
N VAL A 290 11.42 -4.95 24.29
CA VAL A 290 11.02 -3.54 24.21
C VAL A 290 9.79 -3.27 25.08
N ALA A 291 8.80 -4.15 25.04
CA ALA A 291 7.56 -3.98 25.79
C ALA A 291 7.78 -4.13 27.31
N GLU A 292 8.62 -5.05 27.75
CA GLU A 292 8.99 -5.22 29.17
C GLU A 292 9.62 -3.95 29.74
N HIS A 293 10.51 -3.30 28.97
CA HIS A 293 11.16 -2.06 29.39
C HIS A 293 10.20 -0.87 29.46
N LEU A 294 9.24 -0.82 28.52
CA LEU A 294 8.21 0.23 28.53
C LEU A 294 7.23 0.06 29.69
N THR A 295 6.75 -1.16 29.90
CA THR A 295 5.65 -1.45 30.82
C THR A 295 6.11 -1.74 32.24
N GLY A 296 7.39 -2.04 32.45
CA GLY A 296 7.92 -2.50 33.72
C GLY A 296 7.39 -3.88 34.16
N LYS A 297 6.85 -4.67 33.20
CA LYS A 297 6.27 -5.99 33.48
C LYS A 297 7.14 -7.07 32.82
N GLN A 298 7.35 -8.19 33.51
CA GLN A 298 7.83 -9.40 32.88
C GLN A 298 6.70 -10.02 32.05
N LEU A 299 7.00 -10.35 30.80
CA LEU A 299 6.04 -10.94 29.87
C LEU A 299 6.40 -12.40 29.62
N PRO A 300 5.46 -13.34 29.79
CA PRO A 300 5.67 -14.75 29.45
C PRO A 300 6.03 -14.93 27.96
N ASP A 301 6.84 -15.92 27.65
CA ASP A 301 7.23 -16.24 26.26
C ASP A 301 6.04 -16.58 25.37
N ASP A 302 4.93 -17.07 25.93
CA ASP A 302 3.68 -17.40 25.26
C ASP A 302 2.70 -16.22 25.15
N THR A 303 3.09 -15.01 25.62
CA THR A 303 2.29 -13.77 25.42
C THR A 303 1.82 -13.66 23.98
N LEU A 304 0.52 -13.41 23.79
CA LEU A 304 -0.07 -13.24 22.48
C LEU A 304 0.36 -11.91 21.85
N LEU A 305 1.16 -11.97 20.80
CA LEU A 305 1.62 -10.78 20.06
C LEU A 305 0.67 -10.47 18.90
N ILE A 306 -0.05 -9.35 19.01
CA ILE A 306 -1.02 -8.88 18.02
C ILE A 306 -0.50 -7.60 17.40
N ALA A 307 -0.70 -7.40 16.09
CA ALA A 307 -0.36 -6.13 15.45
C ALA A 307 -1.45 -5.60 14.53
N THR A 308 -1.50 -4.28 14.42
CA THR A 308 -2.08 -3.56 13.29
C THR A 308 -1.03 -2.64 12.69
N SER A 309 -1.10 -2.38 11.39
CA SER A 309 -0.16 -1.51 10.69
C SER A 309 -0.83 -0.80 9.52
N GLY A 310 -0.21 0.26 9.03
CA GLY A 310 -0.71 1.01 7.88
C GLY A 310 -0.47 2.51 8.01
N ARG A 311 -1.12 3.29 7.14
CA ARG A 311 -1.08 4.76 7.22
C ARG A 311 -1.91 5.26 8.39
N HIS A 312 -1.58 6.45 8.88
CA HIS A 312 -2.32 7.11 9.96
C HIS A 312 -3.68 7.65 9.45
N GLU A 313 -4.60 6.73 9.16
CA GLU A 313 -6.00 7.00 8.81
C GLU A 313 -6.88 6.34 9.87
N TYR A 314 -7.07 7.03 11.01
CA TYR A 314 -7.55 6.46 12.27
C TYR A 314 -8.83 5.64 12.15
N GLY A 315 -9.90 6.19 11.55
CA GLY A 315 -11.16 5.49 11.31
C GLY A 315 -11.13 4.58 10.05
N ASN A 316 -10.55 5.06 8.94
CA ASN A 316 -10.52 4.29 7.68
C ASN A 316 -9.74 2.99 7.80
N LYS A 317 -8.63 2.99 8.52
CA LYS A 317 -7.83 1.79 8.80
C LYS A 317 -8.33 1.01 10.02
N GLY A 318 -9.39 1.49 10.70
CA GLY A 318 -9.98 0.85 11.86
C GLY A 318 -9.04 0.75 13.06
N ILE A 319 -8.13 1.72 13.22
CA ILE A 319 -7.21 1.76 14.37
C ILE A 319 -7.99 1.94 15.67
N ASP A 320 -9.04 2.74 15.64
CA ASP A 320 -10.03 2.91 16.71
C ASP A 320 -10.68 1.58 17.09
N LEU A 321 -11.18 0.86 16.09
CA LEU A 321 -11.85 -0.43 16.25
C LEU A 321 -10.88 -1.49 16.78
N PHE A 322 -9.62 -1.49 16.31
CA PHE A 322 -8.57 -2.36 16.85
C PHE A 322 -8.33 -2.11 18.35
N ILE A 323 -8.18 -0.84 18.74
CA ILE A 323 -7.93 -0.47 20.16
C ILE A 323 -9.13 -0.91 21.02
N ASP A 324 -10.35 -0.67 20.57
CA ASP A 324 -11.55 -1.01 21.32
C ASP A 324 -11.73 -2.53 21.45
N ALA A 325 -11.55 -3.28 20.36
CA ALA A 325 -11.69 -4.74 20.36
C ALA A 325 -10.64 -5.44 21.25
N VAL A 326 -9.36 -5.01 21.16
CA VAL A 326 -8.31 -5.54 22.05
C VAL A 326 -8.58 -5.15 23.50
N SER A 327 -9.08 -3.94 23.74
CA SER A 327 -9.44 -3.49 25.10
C SER A 327 -10.59 -4.31 25.68
N ASP A 328 -11.61 -4.61 24.90
CA ASP A 328 -12.75 -5.42 25.34
C ASP A 328 -12.33 -6.87 25.60
N ALA A 329 -11.52 -7.46 24.72
CA ALA A 329 -10.95 -8.79 24.95
C ALA A 329 -10.13 -8.83 26.23
N GLY A 330 -9.24 -7.86 26.45
CA GLY A 330 -8.38 -7.78 27.64
C GLY A 330 -9.14 -7.63 28.94
N ARG A 331 -10.25 -6.86 28.95
CA ARG A 331 -11.11 -6.67 30.15
C ARG A 331 -12.08 -7.82 30.40
N SER A 332 -12.30 -8.66 29.41
CA SER A 332 -13.30 -9.75 29.50
C SER A 332 -12.91 -10.86 30.49
N GLY A 333 -11.61 -11.00 30.81
CA GLY A 333 -11.06 -12.14 31.57
C GLY A 333 -11.17 -13.47 30.81
N LYS A 334 -11.32 -13.43 29.49
CA LYS A 334 -11.48 -14.61 28.63
C LYS A 334 -10.29 -14.85 27.71
N LEU A 335 -9.28 -13.98 27.74
CA LEU A 335 -8.03 -14.24 27.03
C LEU A 335 -7.35 -15.47 27.62
N ARG A 336 -6.84 -16.34 26.79
CA ARG A 336 -6.15 -17.57 27.24
C ARG A 336 -4.71 -17.32 27.66
N THR A 337 -4.11 -16.25 27.14
CA THR A 337 -2.79 -15.74 27.50
C THR A 337 -2.84 -14.21 27.47
N PRO A 338 -1.99 -13.51 28.25
CA PRO A 338 -1.87 -12.05 28.17
C PRO A 338 -1.59 -11.61 26.73
N ALA A 339 -2.16 -10.49 26.32
CA ALA A 339 -2.00 -9.94 24.97
C ALA A 339 -1.14 -8.67 24.97
N LEU A 340 -0.29 -8.56 23.96
CA LEU A 340 0.51 -7.38 23.67
C LEU A 340 0.20 -6.91 22.24
N ALA A 341 -0.44 -5.75 22.14
CA ALA A 341 -0.96 -5.21 20.90
C ALA A 341 -0.05 -4.08 20.36
N PHE A 342 0.58 -4.31 19.23
CA PHE A 342 1.43 -3.34 18.55
C PHE A 342 0.63 -2.53 17.53
N ILE A 343 0.76 -1.20 17.58
CA ILE A 343 0.22 -0.28 16.59
C ILE A 343 1.40 0.29 15.81
N LEU A 344 1.67 -0.30 14.63
CA LEU A 344 2.80 0.01 13.76
C LEU A 344 2.35 1.05 12.71
N VAL A 345 2.09 2.26 13.15
CA VAL A 345 1.48 3.33 12.34
C VAL A 345 2.35 4.57 12.41
N PRO A 346 3.06 4.95 11.31
CA PRO A 346 3.91 6.13 11.32
C PRO A 346 3.14 7.41 11.63
N ALA A 347 3.76 8.27 12.44
CA ALA A 347 3.28 9.61 12.80
C ALA A 347 4.47 10.58 12.81
N TRP A 348 4.23 11.84 13.12
CA TRP A 348 5.29 12.83 13.22
C TRP A 348 6.08 12.66 14.51
N VAL A 349 7.28 12.07 14.39
CA VAL A 349 8.15 11.74 15.50
C VAL A 349 9.27 12.77 15.67
N ALA A 350 9.52 13.15 16.93
CA ALA A 350 10.70 13.95 17.30
C ALA A 350 11.96 13.08 17.42
N GLY A 351 11.81 11.76 17.61
CA GLY A 351 12.93 10.80 17.66
C GLY A 351 12.67 9.62 18.58
N ALA A 352 13.58 8.66 18.56
CA ALA A 352 13.57 7.52 19.48
C ALA A 352 13.75 7.99 20.94
N ARG A 353 13.09 7.31 21.86
CA ARG A 353 13.14 7.67 23.29
C ARG A 353 14.51 7.31 23.89
N ALA A 354 15.24 8.32 24.36
CA ALA A 354 16.55 8.15 24.95
C ALA A 354 16.51 7.33 26.26
N ASP A 355 15.47 7.47 27.07
CA ASP A 355 15.26 6.68 28.29
C ASP A 355 15.10 5.18 27.98
N LEU A 356 14.28 4.86 26.97
CA LEU A 356 14.09 3.49 26.50
C LEU A 356 15.38 2.94 25.87
N GLN A 357 16.05 3.72 25.01
CA GLN A 357 17.35 3.33 24.45
C GLN A 357 18.39 3.02 25.50
N TYR A 358 18.45 3.84 26.55
CA TYR A 358 19.36 3.61 27.68
C TYR A 358 19.10 2.24 28.32
N LEU A 359 17.87 1.93 28.67
CA LEU A 359 17.49 0.65 29.26
C LEU A 359 17.80 -0.55 28.34
N LEU A 360 17.49 -0.45 27.06
CA LEU A 360 17.75 -1.51 26.09
C LEU A 360 19.24 -1.82 25.89
N ASN A 361 20.12 -0.84 26.10
CA ASN A 361 21.56 -0.97 25.92
C ASN A 361 22.32 -1.29 27.23
N HIS A 362 21.67 -1.09 28.37
CA HIS A 362 22.27 -1.33 29.69
C HIS A 362 21.36 -2.25 30.51
N PRO A 363 21.26 -3.52 30.14
CA PRO A 363 20.36 -4.46 30.78
C PRO A 363 20.88 -4.84 32.17
N ASP A 364 20.64 -4.00 33.16
CA ASP A 364 20.78 -4.37 34.57
C ASP A 364 19.49 -4.99 35.07
N PRO A 365 19.47 -6.28 35.42
CA PRO A 365 18.26 -6.95 35.91
C PRO A 365 17.66 -6.33 37.16
N THR A 366 18.41 -5.49 37.87
CA THR A 366 17.96 -4.85 39.10
C THR A 366 17.27 -3.50 38.91
N GLU A 367 17.57 -2.77 37.86
CA GLU A 367 16.92 -1.49 37.51
C GLU A 367 15.56 -1.63 36.82
N TYR A 368 15.28 -2.78 36.28
CA TYR A 368 14.08 -3.07 35.46
C TYR A 368 12.81 -3.33 36.28
N LYS A 369 12.97 -3.73 37.49
CA LYS A 369 11.90 -4.37 38.25
C LYS A 369 11.07 -3.31 38.93
N GLU A 370 9.89 -3.02 38.38
CA GLU A 370 8.73 -2.48 39.07
C GLU A 370 8.24 -1.07 38.75
N LYS A 371 8.84 -0.35 37.81
CA LYS A 371 8.25 0.95 37.41
C LYS A 371 8.13 1.08 35.89
N PRO A 372 6.90 1.25 35.36
CA PRO A 372 6.72 1.58 33.96
C PRO A 372 7.37 2.92 33.63
N LEU A 373 7.89 3.07 32.41
CA LEU A 373 8.32 4.38 31.91
C LEU A 373 7.11 5.33 31.82
N PRO A 374 7.31 6.65 31.89
CA PRO A 374 6.27 7.59 31.48
C PRO A 374 5.79 7.25 30.07
N TYR A 375 4.48 7.30 29.82
CA TYR A 375 3.89 6.82 28.56
C TYR A 375 4.36 5.39 28.21
N PRO A 376 3.94 4.37 28.97
CA PRO A 376 4.47 3.00 28.87
C PRO A 376 4.05 2.28 27.58
N PHE A 377 3.33 2.94 26.73
CA PHE A 377 2.88 2.46 25.43
C PHE A 377 3.65 3.08 24.25
N LEU A 378 4.51 4.09 24.47
CA LEU A 378 5.10 4.89 23.38
C LEU A 378 6.60 4.60 23.20
N THR A 379 7.02 4.22 22.01
CA THR A 379 8.43 3.90 21.68
C THR A 379 9.25 5.11 21.22
N HIS A 380 8.63 6.09 20.62
CA HIS A 380 9.28 7.29 20.08
C HIS A 380 8.52 8.54 20.53
N TRP A 381 9.26 9.61 20.85
CA TRP A 381 8.63 10.88 21.16
C TRP A 381 7.96 11.47 19.92
N LEU A 382 6.72 11.91 20.10
CA LEU A 382 5.95 12.66 19.11
C LEU A 382 6.18 14.15 19.34
N TYR A 383 6.08 14.97 18.31
CA TYR A 383 6.09 16.43 18.46
C TYR A 383 4.94 16.91 19.34
N ASP A 384 3.79 16.25 19.24
CA ASP A 384 2.64 16.49 20.11
C ASP A 384 2.04 15.18 20.60
N VAL A 385 2.50 14.72 21.77
CA VAL A 385 2.07 13.44 22.39
C VAL A 385 0.61 13.49 22.81
N GLN A 386 0.12 14.66 23.24
CA GLN A 386 -1.21 14.80 23.85
C GLN A 386 -2.32 15.01 22.81
N GLU A 387 -2.00 15.62 21.69
CA GLU A 387 -2.96 15.89 20.62
C GLU A 387 -3.03 14.76 19.56
N GLN A 388 -1.96 13.94 19.46
CA GLN A 388 -1.96 12.81 18.52
C GLN A 388 -2.99 11.77 18.92
N THR A 389 -3.93 11.47 18.02
CA THR A 389 -5.15 10.69 18.31
C THR A 389 -4.92 9.33 18.96
N ILE A 390 -3.96 8.53 18.45
CA ILE A 390 -3.65 7.22 19.02
C ILE A 390 -3.03 7.38 20.40
N SER A 391 -2.05 8.28 20.54
CA SER A 391 -1.37 8.53 21.81
C SER A 391 -2.32 9.05 22.88
N LYS A 392 -3.23 9.95 22.53
CA LYS A 392 -4.28 10.45 23.42
C LYS A 392 -5.19 9.31 23.90
N ARG A 393 -5.67 8.49 22.95
CA ARG A 393 -6.55 7.36 23.28
C ARG A 393 -5.89 6.34 24.21
N LEU A 394 -4.62 6.00 23.95
CA LEU A 394 -3.87 5.07 24.81
C LEU A 394 -3.48 5.72 26.14
N GLY A 395 -3.25 7.02 26.18
CA GLY A 395 -2.92 7.78 27.38
C GLY A 395 -4.02 7.72 28.46
N GLU A 396 -5.29 7.65 28.06
CA GLU A 396 -6.44 7.54 28.97
C GLU A 396 -6.38 6.31 29.89
N SER A 397 -5.75 5.23 29.43
CA SER A 397 -5.61 3.96 30.16
C SER A 397 -4.15 3.58 30.44
N ALA A 398 -3.22 4.51 30.27
CA ALA A 398 -1.77 4.26 30.32
C ALA A 398 -1.33 3.06 29.44
N GLY A 399 -2.01 2.86 28.31
CA GLY A 399 -1.73 1.78 27.36
C GLY A 399 -2.07 0.38 27.86
N SER A 400 -2.94 0.23 28.84
CA SER A 400 -3.31 -1.08 29.41
C SER A 400 -4.83 -1.24 29.50
N ALA A 401 -5.32 -2.44 29.24
CA ALA A 401 -6.72 -2.80 29.33
C ALA A 401 -6.86 -4.25 29.85
N GLY A 402 -6.96 -4.43 31.17
CA GLY A 402 -7.02 -5.75 31.80
C GLY A 402 -5.79 -6.60 31.47
N GLU A 403 -5.99 -7.73 30.79
CA GLU A 403 -4.93 -8.66 30.39
C GLU A 403 -4.22 -8.25 29.08
N ALA A 404 -4.63 -7.13 28.45
CA ALA A 404 -4.00 -6.58 27.25
C ALA A 404 -3.17 -5.33 27.56
N SER A 405 -2.06 -5.16 26.85
CA SER A 405 -1.24 -3.95 26.84
C SER A 405 -0.97 -3.50 25.40
N PHE A 406 -0.82 -2.19 25.19
CA PHE A 406 -0.59 -1.61 23.88
C PHE A 406 0.82 -1.03 23.77
N ILE A 407 1.43 -1.18 22.58
CA ILE A 407 2.69 -0.53 22.22
C ILE A 407 2.48 0.23 20.92
N PHE A 408 2.58 1.54 20.96
CA PHE A 408 2.52 2.39 19.79
C PHE A 408 3.92 2.66 19.27
N VAL A 409 4.13 2.30 18.00
CA VAL A 409 5.37 2.46 17.26
C VAL A 409 5.15 3.46 16.13
N PRO A 410 5.30 4.78 16.41
CA PRO A 410 4.92 5.85 15.47
C PRO A 410 5.99 6.17 14.42
N CYS A 411 6.86 5.22 14.05
CA CYS A 411 7.95 5.44 13.13
C CYS A 411 7.95 4.45 11.97
N TYR A 412 8.64 4.80 10.88
CA TYR A 412 8.94 3.85 9.83
C TYR A 412 10.01 2.86 10.29
N LEU A 413 9.72 1.57 10.19
CA LEU A 413 10.61 0.48 10.56
C LEU A 413 11.58 0.19 9.39
N ASN A 414 12.73 0.83 9.41
CA ASN A 414 13.75 0.81 8.35
C ASN A 414 15.14 0.37 8.84
N ARG A 415 15.21 -0.35 9.98
CA ARG A 415 16.42 -0.77 10.70
C ARG A 415 17.23 0.36 11.33
N LYS A 416 16.82 1.62 11.15
CA LYS A 416 17.46 2.82 11.74
C LYS A 416 16.53 3.58 12.69
N ASP A 417 15.46 2.93 13.13
CA ASP A 417 14.46 3.53 14.02
C ASP A 417 15.00 3.86 15.44
N GLY A 418 16.12 3.28 15.83
CA GLY A 418 16.78 3.54 17.12
C GLY A 418 16.22 2.73 18.29
N ILE A 419 15.13 1.98 18.13
CA ILE A 419 14.52 1.13 19.17
C ILE A 419 14.60 -0.35 18.77
N PHE A 420 13.98 -0.73 17.66
CA PHE A 420 13.93 -2.12 17.23
C PHE A 420 15.17 -2.54 16.43
N GLY A 421 15.67 -1.67 15.56
CA GLY A 421 16.79 -1.96 14.66
C GLY A 421 16.44 -3.02 13.60
N LEU A 422 15.14 -3.26 13.37
CA LEU A 422 14.59 -4.26 12.46
C LEU A 422 13.68 -3.60 11.43
N SER A 423 13.54 -4.23 10.25
CA SER A 423 12.57 -3.78 9.27
C SER A 423 11.15 -4.20 9.65
N TYR A 424 10.15 -3.65 8.97
CA TYR A 424 8.76 -4.04 9.16
C TYR A 424 8.55 -5.55 9.02
N TYR A 425 9.08 -6.18 7.96
CA TYR A 425 8.96 -7.62 7.76
C TYR A 425 9.73 -8.44 8.80
N ASP A 426 10.89 -7.94 9.25
CA ASP A 426 11.66 -8.60 10.31
C ASP A 426 10.90 -8.59 11.65
N LEU A 427 10.05 -7.59 11.92
CA LEU A 427 9.19 -7.56 13.10
C LEU A 427 7.88 -8.33 12.90
N LEU A 428 7.26 -8.22 11.73
CA LEU A 428 6.00 -8.89 11.40
C LEU A 428 6.09 -10.40 11.64
N ILE A 429 7.18 -11.03 11.21
CA ILE A 429 7.40 -12.48 11.37
C ILE A 429 7.33 -12.96 12.84
N GLY A 430 7.56 -12.08 13.80
CA GLY A 430 7.49 -12.35 15.25
C GLY A 430 6.08 -12.35 15.83
N MET A 431 5.08 -11.84 15.10
CA MET A 431 3.69 -11.74 15.58
C MET A 431 3.00 -13.11 15.57
N ASP A 432 1.94 -13.23 16.35
CA ASP A 432 1.05 -14.40 16.35
C ASP A 432 -0.19 -14.15 15.51
N LEU A 433 -0.67 -12.91 15.49
CA LEU A 433 -1.90 -12.50 14.82
C LEU A 433 -1.79 -11.05 14.36
N THR A 434 -2.43 -10.72 13.25
CA THR A 434 -2.65 -9.32 12.87
C THR A 434 -4.14 -9.02 12.75
N VAL A 435 -4.51 -7.76 12.94
CA VAL A 435 -5.89 -7.31 12.86
C VAL A 435 -5.95 -6.01 12.08
N PHE A 436 -6.58 -6.02 10.92
CA PHE A 436 -6.73 -4.89 10.01
C PHE A 436 -8.22 -4.62 9.76
N PRO A 437 -8.93 -4.01 10.72
CA PRO A 437 -10.39 -3.90 10.68
C PRO A 437 -10.84 -2.65 9.91
N SER A 438 -10.31 -2.48 8.70
CA SER A 438 -10.51 -1.30 7.88
C SER A 438 -11.98 -1.09 7.49
N TYR A 439 -12.40 0.17 7.53
CA TYR A 439 -13.64 0.64 6.92
C TYR A 439 -13.46 0.97 5.44
N TYR A 440 -12.28 1.51 5.06
CA TYR A 440 -11.92 1.84 3.69
C TYR A 440 -10.56 1.24 3.32
N GLU A 441 -10.59 0.18 2.53
CA GLU A 441 -9.38 -0.52 2.09
C GLU A 441 -9.58 -1.06 0.66
N PRO A 442 -9.16 -0.31 -0.37
CA PRO A 442 -9.32 -0.71 -1.76
C PRO A 442 -8.80 -2.10 -2.10
N TRP A 443 -7.63 -2.47 -1.59
CA TRP A 443 -7.11 -3.84 -1.64
C TRP A 443 -6.81 -4.36 -0.24
N GLY A 444 -5.71 -3.98 0.36
CA GLY A 444 -5.23 -4.47 1.65
C GLY A 444 -3.95 -5.28 1.51
N TYR A 445 -2.83 -4.59 1.33
CA TYR A 445 -1.52 -5.26 1.30
C TYR A 445 -1.14 -5.81 2.67
N THR A 446 -1.37 -5.08 3.73
CA THR A 446 -0.98 -5.48 5.10
C THR A 446 -1.56 -6.83 5.54
N PRO A 447 -2.84 -7.18 5.32
CA PRO A 447 -3.31 -8.53 5.58
C PRO A 447 -2.72 -9.59 4.64
N LEU A 448 -2.47 -9.27 3.37
CA LEU A 448 -1.84 -10.19 2.43
C LEU A 448 -0.37 -10.47 2.81
N GLU A 449 0.41 -9.43 3.15
CA GLU A 449 1.77 -9.56 3.68
C GLU A 449 1.79 -10.43 4.94
N SER A 450 0.84 -10.20 5.84
CA SER A 450 0.73 -10.97 7.08
C SER A 450 0.61 -12.47 6.82
N ILE A 451 -0.36 -12.87 6.00
CA ILE A 451 -0.56 -14.30 5.70
C ILE A 451 0.57 -14.91 4.88
N ALA A 452 1.23 -14.13 4.03
CA ALA A 452 2.42 -14.57 3.30
C ALA A 452 3.57 -14.93 4.25
N PHE A 453 3.74 -14.15 5.33
CA PHE A 453 4.66 -14.45 6.43
C PHE A 453 4.13 -15.50 7.42
N GLY A 454 3.04 -16.18 7.11
CA GLY A 454 2.44 -17.20 7.96
C GLY A 454 1.84 -16.64 9.25
N ILE A 455 1.44 -15.37 9.27
CA ILE A 455 0.76 -14.76 10.40
C ILE A 455 -0.72 -14.65 10.07
N PRO A 456 -1.59 -15.42 10.73
CA PRO A 456 -3.03 -15.32 10.53
C PRO A 456 -3.52 -13.90 10.74
N THR A 457 -4.59 -13.53 10.04
CA THR A 457 -5.06 -12.15 10.04
C THR A 457 -6.57 -12.05 10.22
N VAL A 458 -7.02 -10.98 10.85
CA VAL A 458 -8.41 -10.53 10.84
C VAL A 458 -8.52 -9.32 9.92
N THR A 459 -9.47 -9.35 9.00
CA THR A 459 -9.79 -8.22 8.11
C THR A 459 -11.29 -8.05 7.98
N THR A 460 -11.77 -7.17 7.12
CA THR A 460 -13.20 -6.91 6.92
C THR A 460 -13.64 -7.22 5.48
N ASP A 461 -14.93 -7.36 5.26
CA ASP A 461 -15.55 -7.43 3.93
C ASP A 461 -15.59 -6.06 3.20
N LEU A 462 -15.14 -4.97 3.86
CA LEU A 462 -14.84 -3.66 3.25
C LEU A 462 -13.36 -3.50 2.87
N SER A 463 -12.62 -4.60 2.82
CA SER A 463 -11.29 -4.71 2.23
C SER A 463 -11.38 -5.51 0.93
N GLY A 464 -10.74 -5.04 -0.14
CA GLY A 464 -10.67 -5.79 -1.41
C GLY A 464 -10.06 -7.18 -1.23
N PHE A 465 -9.01 -7.28 -0.42
CA PHE A 465 -8.39 -8.56 -0.02
C PHE A 465 -9.36 -9.43 0.78
N GLY A 466 -10.11 -8.85 1.73
CA GLY A 466 -11.10 -9.60 2.52
C GLY A 466 -12.20 -10.19 1.64
N LEU A 467 -12.75 -9.41 0.70
CA LEU A 467 -13.71 -9.92 -0.28
C LEU A 467 -13.13 -11.03 -1.15
N TRP A 468 -11.90 -10.87 -1.64
CA TRP A 468 -11.20 -11.88 -2.41
C TRP A 468 -11.03 -13.18 -1.60
N ALA A 469 -10.57 -13.08 -0.36
CA ALA A 469 -10.38 -14.22 0.52
C ALA A 469 -11.70 -14.99 0.79
N MET A 470 -12.81 -14.27 0.93
CA MET A 470 -14.13 -14.88 1.06
C MET A 470 -14.55 -15.63 -0.21
N GLN A 471 -14.37 -15.02 -1.37
CA GLN A 471 -14.87 -15.53 -2.65
C GLN A 471 -14.00 -16.68 -3.20
N GLU A 472 -12.67 -16.52 -3.15
CA GLU A 472 -11.74 -17.44 -3.78
C GLU A 472 -11.19 -18.51 -2.81
N CYS A 473 -11.10 -18.21 -1.50
CA CYS A 473 -10.53 -19.08 -0.50
C CYS A 473 -11.54 -19.61 0.53
N GLY A 474 -12.79 -19.15 0.47
CA GLY A 474 -13.84 -19.54 1.40
C GLY A 474 -13.65 -19.04 2.83
N SER A 475 -12.88 -17.95 3.02
CA SER A 475 -12.65 -17.33 4.33
C SER A 475 -13.97 -16.85 4.97
N ARG A 476 -14.07 -17.01 6.28
CA ARG A 476 -15.23 -16.64 7.10
C ARG A 476 -14.76 -15.88 8.33
N ASP A 477 -15.62 -15.74 9.33
CA ASP A 477 -15.34 -15.16 10.65
C ASP A 477 -14.62 -16.14 11.60
N ASP A 478 -13.70 -16.94 11.02
CA ASP A 478 -12.83 -17.87 11.74
C ASP A 478 -11.44 -17.95 11.07
N PHE A 479 -10.51 -18.72 11.66
CA PHE A 479 -9.15 -18.88 11.15
C PHE A 479 -8.92 -20.14 10.34
N SER A 480 -9.98 -20.79 9.84
CA SER A 480 -9.84 -22.05 9.08
C SER A 480 -8.99 -21.93 7.82
N THR A 481 -8.96 -20.73 7.21
CA THR A 481 -8.10 -20.39 6.06
C THR A 481 -6.89 -19.51 6.46
N GLY A 482 -6.69 -19.26 7.76
CA GLY A 482 -5.72 -18.29 8.24
C GLY A 482 -6.15 -16.83 8.08
N VAL A 483 -7.32 -16.57 7.49
CA VAL A 483 -7.91 -15.24 7.30
C VAL A 483 -9.31 -15.23 7.87
N ALA A 484 -9.52 -14.50 8.95
CA ALA A 484 -10.87 -14.24 9.48
C ALA A 484 -11.40 -12.94 8.86
N VAL A 485 -12.56 -13.01 8.22
CA VAL A 485 -13.21 -11.85 7.60
C VAL A 485 -14.47 -11.51 8.38
N ILE A 486 -14.47 -10.36 9.03
CA ILE A 486 -15.65 -9.87 9.76
C ILE A 486 -16.49 -8.95 8.90
N LYS A 487 -17.80 -8.93 9.16
CA LYS A 487 -18.71 -8.00 8.51
C LYS A 487 -18.49 -6.59 9.04
N ARG A 488 -18.32 -5.63 8.11
CA ARG A 488 -18.23 -4.20 8.41
C ARG A 488 -19.22 -3.41 7.57
N THR A 489 -19.95 -2.47 8.18
CA THR A 489 -20.89 -1.56 7.52
C THR A 489 -20.69 -0.14 8.06
N ASP A 490 -21.41 0.83 7.52
CA ASP A 490 -21.33 2.22 7.98
C ASP A 490 -21.75 2.40 9.46
N ASP A 491 -22.57 1.50 9.98
CA ASP A 491 -23.26 1.64 11.27
C ASP A 491 -23.05 0.50 12.28
N ASN A 492 -22.28 -0.57 11.93
CA ASN A 492 -22.11 -1.73 12.80
C ASN A 492 -20.80 -1.72 13.62
N TYR A 493 -20.34 -0.54 14.04
CA TYR A 493 -19.04 -0.43 14.76
C TYR A 493 -18.97 -1.32 16.00
N ALA A 494 -20.00 -1.27 16.87
CA ALA A 494 -20.02 -2.03 18.12
C ALA A 494 -20.02 -3.54 17.89
N GLU A 495 -20.79 -4.03 16.93
CA GLU A 495 -20.83 -5.45 16.55
C GLU A 495 -19.47 -5.92 15.99
N ALA A 496 -18.80 -5.07 15.21
CA ALA A 496 -17.47 -5.36 14.67
C ALA A 496 -16.42 -5.44 15.80
N VAL A 497 -16.46 -4.52 16.78
CA VAL A 497 -15.63 -4.57 17.99
C VAL A 497 -15.84 -5.89 18.72
N GLN A 498 -17.10 -6.27 18.98
CA GLN A 498 -17.43 -7.50 19.67
C GLN A 498 -16.93 -8.73 18.91
N SER A 499 -17.15 -8.78 17.59
CA SER A 499 -16.73 -9.91 16.76
C SER A 499 -15.21 -10.14 16.80
N ILE A 500 -14.42 -9.07 16.74
CA ILE A 500 -12.95 -9.17 16.86
C ILE A 500 -12.57 -9.58 18.28
N ALA A 501 -13.16 -8.98 19.32
CA ALA A 501 -12.86 -9.34 20.71
C ALA A 501 -13.12 -10.83 20.98
N GLU A 502 -14.22 -11.38 20.43
CA GLU A 502 -14.53 -12.80 20.53
C GLU A 502 -13.52 -13.69 19.78
N LEU A 503 -13.04 -13.28 18.61
CA LEU A 503 -11.97 -13.97 17.88
C LEU A 503 -10.69 -14.02 18.69
N LEU A 504 -10.29 -12.90 19.32
CA LEU A 504 -9.12 -12.83 20.20
C LEU A 504 -9.25 -13.75 21.42
N CYS A 505 -10.42 -13.79 22.05
CA CYS A 505 -10.68 -14.68 23.17
C CYS A 505 -10.68 -16.18 22.81
N ARG A 506 -10.99 -16.51 21.56
CA ARG A 506 -10.94 -17.89 21.03
C ARG A 506 -9.54 -18.28 20.52
N TRP A 507 -8.59 -17.34 20.45
CA TRP A 507 -7.24 -17.64 19.97
C TRP A 507 -6.60 -18.74 20.81
N PRO A 508 -6.04 -19.81 20.20
CA PRO A 508 -5.56 -20.96 20.95
C PRO A 508 -4.32 -20.63 21.80
N ALA A 509 -4.26 -21.23 22.99
CA ALA A 509 -3.08 -21.18 23.83
C ALA A 509 -1.98 -22.11 23.32
N GLU A 510 -2.37 -23.29 22.80
CA GLU A 510 -1.46 -24.34 22.38
C GLU A 510 -0.74 -23.98 21.07
N THR A 511 0.58 -24.15 21.06
CA THR A 511 1.43 -23.86 19.89
C THR A 511 1.06 -24.72 18.69
N ALA A 512 0.66 -25.97 18.90
CA ALA A 512 0.26 -26.88 17.81
C ALA A 512 -0.93 -26.33 17.02
N ASP A 513 -1.95 -25.82 17.71
CA ASP A 513 -3.14 -25.25 17.10
C ASP A 513 -2.81 -23.96 16.33
N ARG A 514 -1.94 -23.12 16.90
CA ARG A 514 -1.43 -21.91 16.23
C ARG A 514 -0.69 -22.25 14.93
N THR A 515 0.05 -23.36 14.90
CA THR A 515 0.77 -23.82 13.70
C THR A 515 -0.18 -24.18 12.56
N VAL A 516 -1.33 -24.78 12.85
CA VAL A 516 -2.35 -25.10 11.84
C VAL A 516 -2.85 -23.81 11.16
N TYR A 517 -3.15 -22.77 11.94
CA TYR A 517 -3.60 -21.49 11.37
C TYR A 517 -2.53 -20.78 10.57
N ARG A 518 -1.26 -20.90 10.97
CA ARG A 518 -0.12 -20.36 10.22
C ARG A 518 0.05 -21.06 8.87
N GLN A 519 -0.07 -22.37 8.83
CA GLN A 519 -0.02 -23.15 7.58
C GLN A 519 -1.19 -22.81 6.66
N ALA A 520 -2.40 -22.67 7.20
CA ALA A 520 -3.56 -22.23 6.44
C ALA A 520 -3.37 -20.83 5.85
N ALA A 521 -2.79 -19.90 6.62
CA ALA A 521 -2.46 -18.55 6.15
C ALA A 521 -1.50 -18.58 4.97
N MET A 522 -0.40 -19.33 5.06
CA MET A 522 0.56 -19.49 3.95
C MET A 522 -0.08 -20.14 2.72
N GLN A 523 -0.97 -21.12 2.91
CA GLN A 523 -1.70 -21.75 1.81
C GLN A 523 -2.60 -20.73 1.12
N THR A 524 -3.35 -19.92 1.86
CA THR A 524 -4.19 -18.85 1.30
C THR A 524 -3.34 -17.83 0.56
N ALA A 525 -2.20 -17.40 1.12
CA ALA A 525 -1.28 -16.48 0.47
C ALA A 525 -0.76 -17.01 -0.88
N SER A 526 -0.54 -18.32 -1.01
CA SER A 526 -0.06 -18.91 -2.27
C SER A 526 -1.03 -18.76 -3.44
N HIS A 527 -2.32 -18.52 -3.18
CA HIS A 527 -3.33 -18.20 -4.20
C HIS A 527 -3.30 -16.74 -4.64
N ALA A 528 -2.62 -15.86 -3.90
CA ALA A 528 -2.46 -14.45 -4.21
C ALA A 528 -1.05 -14.08 -4.69
N GLU A 529 -0.26 -15.04 -5.16
CA GLU A 529 1.06 -14.76 -5.75
C GLU A 529 0.94 -14.05 -7.10
N TRP A 530 1.89 -13.17 -7.39
CA TRP A 530 1.93 -12.45 -8.67
C TRP A 530 1.94 -13.38 -9.88
N ARG A 531 2.58 -14.55 -9.81
CA ARG A 531 2.56 -15.54 -10.91
C ARG A 531 1.15 -15.96 -11.34
N LEU A 532 0.15 -15.87 -10.43
CA LEU A 532 -1.26 -16.18 -10.72
C LEU A 532 -2.04 -14.93 -11.11
N PHE A 533 -1.85 -13.83 -10.37
CA PHE A 533 -2.61 -12.60 -10.61
C PHE A 533 -2.15 -11.86 -11.87
N TYR A 534 -0.90 -12.05 -12.28
CA TYR A 534 -0.38 -11.43 -13.49
C TYR A 534 -1.09 -11.93 -14.76
N ASP A 535 -1.71 -13.12 -14.74
CA ASP A 535 -2.53 -13.60 -15.86
C ASP A 535 -3.69 -12.64 -16.20
N ARG A 536 -4.22 -11.93 -15.21
CA ARG A 536 -5.23 -10.88 -15.42
C ARG A 536 -4.67 -9.67 -16.18
N TYR A 537 -3.42 -9.32 -15.94
CA TYR A 537 -2.73 -8.28 -16.69
C TYR A 537 -2.51 -8.72 -18.15
N GLU A 538 -2.13 -9.98 -18.37
CA GLU A 538 -2.01 -10.54 -19.74
C GLU A 538 -3.35 -10.53 -20.47
N GLU A 539 -4.46 -10.82 -19.80
CA GLU A 539 -5.81 -10.69 -20.36
C GLU A 539 -6.11 -9.24 -20.75
N ALA A 540 -5.74 -8.27 -19.88
CA ALA A 540 -5.92 -6.85 -20.16
C ALA A 540 -5.08 -6.38 -21.35
N TYR A 541 -3.82 -6.80 -21.44
CA TYR A 541 -2.94 -6.48 -22.60
C TYR A 541 -3.46 -7.09 -23.89
N SER A 542 -3.88 -8.35 -23.86
CA SER A 542 -4.47 -9.02 -25.02
C SER A 542 -5.75 -8.31 -25.48
N ALA A 543 -6.61 -7.89 -24.56
CA ALA A 543 -7.81 -7.13 -24.87
C ALA A 543 -7.50 -5.75 -25.48
N LEU A 544 -6.43 -5.08 -25.01
CA LEU A 544 -5.94 -3.81 -25.56
C LEU A 544 -5.47 -3.97 -27.01
N LEU A 545 -4.69 -5.02 -27.28
CA LEU A 545 -4.06 -5.25 -28.58
C LEU A 545 -5.02 -5.87 -29.61
N SER A 546 -6.17 -6.39 -29.18
CA SER A 546 -7.21 -6.94 -30.06
C SER A 546 -8.24 -5.91 -30.53
N ARG A 547 -8.19 -4.69 -30.01
CA ARG A 547 -9.06 -3.59 -30.42
C ARG A 547 -8.38 -2.80 -31.53
N ASP A 548 -8.83 -3.01 -32.76
CA ASP A 548 -8.45 -2.23 -33.97
C ASP A 548 -8.89 -0.76 -33.87
#